data_a1faee5b4d0695f9743ee44968bf80d4
#
_entry.id   a1faee5b4d0695f9743ee44968bf80d4
#
_cell.length_a   1.000
_cell.length_b   1.000
_cell.length_c   1.000
_cell.angle_alpha   90.00
_cell.angle_beta   90.00
_cell.angle_gamma   90.00
#
_symmetry.space_group_name_H-M   'P 1'
#
loop_
_entity.id
_entity.type
_entity.pdbx_description
1 polymer ?
#
loop_
_entity_poly.entity_id
_entity_poly.type
_entity_poly.pdbx_seq_one_letter_code
_entity_poly.pdbx_strand_id
1 'polypeptide(L)'
;YNLPLYLTVGGIFGTLKILILFCLNHHAYSFESLEGESDLDDEVEDLVLSRSLKFTKIILKFFLIVWFCLGNVWLFSIWIPNFSQPLHEPSNWCHPVLFWFTFYQILFTYAFLFQLLILVGFLFYDYYCGLCSEKGAIC
;
A
#
# COMPACT_ATOMS: atom_id res chain seq x y z
N TYR A 1 -2.06 24.74 0.64
CA TYR A 1 -1.89 23.41 0.05
C TYR A 1 -1.37 22.43 1.11
N ASN A 2 -2.02 21.26 1.25
CA ASN A 2 -1.77 20.33 2.36
C ASN A 2 -0.77 19.22 2.01
N LEU A 3 0.23 19.50 1.13
CA LEU A 3 1.27 18.54 0.77
C LEU A 3 2.06 17.98 1.99
N PRO A 4 2.47 18.83 2.97
CA PRO A 4 3.12 18.29 4.17
C PRO A 4 2.24 17.34 4.95
N LEU A 5 0.96 17.63 5.06
CA LEU A 5 -0.02 16.75 5.70
C LEU A 5 -0.17 15.42 4.95
N TYR A 6 -0.17 15.46 3.62
CA TYR A 6 -0.19 14.25 2.80
C TYR A 6 0.98 13.33 3.09
N LEU A 7 2.19 13.86 3.13
CA LEU A 7 3.41 13.10 3.38
C LEU A 7 3.46 12.54 4.81
N THR A 8 3.10 13.34 5.81
CA THR A 8 3.15 12.90 7.22
C THR A 8 2.13 11.80 7.50
N VAL A 9 0.88 11.98 7.08
CA VAL A 9 -0.17 10.97 7.27
C VAL A 9 0.16 9.71 6.46
N GLY A 10 0.56 9.85 5.19
CA GLY A 10 0.97 8.72 4.35
C GLY A 10 2.15 7.93 4.95
N GLY A 11 3.12 8.64 5.52
CA GLY A 11 4.26 8.03 6.22
C GLY A 11 3.84 7.26 7.46
N ILE A 12 3.02 7.83 8.32
CA ILE A 12 2.52 7.18 9.57
C ILE A 12 1.74 5.91 9.22
N PHE A 13 0.76 5.99 8.33
CA PHE A 13 -0.05 4.82 7.95
C PHE A 13 0.73 3.80 7.12
N GLY A 14 1.71 4.23 6.33
CA GLY A 14 2.62 3.34 5.62
C GLY A 14 3.50 2.52 6.57
N THR A 15 4.09 3.16 7.57
CA THR A 15 4.90 2.48 8.60
C THR A 15 4.04 1.56 9.47
N LEU A 16 2.84 1.97 9.85
CA LEU A 16 1.89 1.14 10.58
C LEU A 16 1.53 -0.14 9.81
N LYS A 17 1.33 -0.04 8.49
CA LYS A 17 1.08 -1.20 7.62
C LYS A 17 2.26 -2.18 7.63
N ILE A 18 3.48 -1.68 7.56
CA ILE A 18 4.70 -2.52 7.59
C ILE A 18 4.81 -3.22 8.94
N LEU A 19 4.57 -2.51 10.06
CA LEU A 19 4.59 -3.09 11.39
C LEU A 19 3.55 -4.19 11.57
N ILE A 20 2.32 -3.99 11.11
CA ILE A 20 1.26 -5.02 11.15
C ILE A 20 1.64 -6.23 10.30
N LEU A 21 2.21 -6.03 9.11
CA LEU A 21 2.71 -7.12 8.27
C LEU A 21 3.82 -7.91 8.96
N PHE A 22 4.76 -7.21 9.62
CA PHE A 22 5.85 -7.82 10.36
C PHE A 22 5.31 -8.64 11.55
N CYS A 23 4.37 -8.08 12.33
CA CYS A 23 3.72 -8.80 13.44
C CYS A 23 2.99 -10.04 12.96
N LEU A 24 2.22 -9.96 11.86
CA LEU A 24 1.52 -11.12 11.29
C LEU A 24 2.49 -12.19 10.82
N ASN A 25 3.58 -11.79 10.20
CA ASN A 25 4.61 -12.72 9.73
C ASN A 25 5.33 -13.40 10.91
N HIS A 26 5.65 -12.64 11.94
CA HIS A 26 6.26 -13.16 13.16
C HIS A 26 5.33 -14.14 13.89
N HIS A 27 4.04 -13.84 14.00
CA HIS A 27 3.05 -14.76 14.55
C HIS A 27 2.91 -16.03 13.73
N ALA A 28 2.92 -15.96 12.41
CA ALA A 28 2.87 -17.13 11.54
C ALA A 28 4.08 -18.07 11.76
N TYR A 29 5.28 -17.52 11.86
CA TYR A 29 6.49 -18.31 12.16
C TYR A 29 6.49 -18.88 13.58
N SER A 30 5.92 -18.19 14.56
CA SER A 30 5.82 -18.67 15.93
C SER A 30 4.82 -19.83 16.04
N PHE A 31 3.77 -19.83 15.24
CA PHE A 31 2.76 -20.88 15.21
C PHE A 31 3.30 -22.19 14.59
N GLU A 32 4.09 -22.08 13.53
CA GLU A 32 4.73 -23.23 12.86
C GLU A 32 5.77 -23.93 13.76
N SER A 33 6.29 -23.20 14.76
CA SER A 33 7.26 -23.69 15.73
C SER A 33 6.64 -24.35 16.97
N LEU A 34 5.34 -24.20 17.21
CA LEU A 34 4.60 -24.64 18.39
C LEU A 34 3.58 -25.76 18.11
N GLU A 35 3.75 -26.51 17.05
CA GLU A 35 2.88 -27.69 16.71
C GLU A 35 3.11 -28.87 17.66
N GLY A 36 3.06 -28.61 18.95
CA GLY A 36 3.17 -29.59 20.02
C GLY A 36 2.53 -29.06 21.30
N GLU A 37 1.30 -29.45 21.55
CA GLU A 37 0.57 -29.25 22.80
C GLU A 37 -0.17 -27.92 22.94
N SER A 38 -1.42 -27.88 22.49
CA SER A 38 -2.30 -26.72 22.63
C SER A 38 -3.58 -27.07 23.40
N ASP A 39 -3.80 -26.34 24.49
CA ASP A 39 -5.09 -26.25 25.16
C ASP A 39 -6.08 -25.48 24.27
N LEU A 40 -7.33 -25.95 24.21
CA LEU A 40 -8.41 -25.47 23.33
C LEU A 40 -8.76 -23.99 23.49
N ASP A 41 -8.42 -23.37 24.63
CA ASP A 41 -8.72 -21.97 24.93
C ASP A 41 -7.76 -21.00 24.21
N ASP A 42 -6.50 -21.38 24.02
CA ASP A 42 -5.51 -20.58 23.29
C ASP A 42 -5.79 -20.52 21.77
N GLU A 43 -6.36 -21.57 21.18
CA GLU A 43 -6.74 -21.60 19.77
C GLU A 43 -7.81 -20.55 19.41
N VAL A 44 -8.77 -20.31 20.31
CA VAL A 44 -9.86 -19.36 20.08
C VAL A 44 -9.34 -17.91 20.13
N GLU A 45 -8.45 -17.60 21.04
CA GLU A 45 -7.85 -16.26 21.18
C GLU A 45 -6.95 -15.93 20.00
N ASP A 46 -6.13 -16.87 19.55
CA ASP A 46 -5.29 -16.73 18.36
C ASP A 46 -6.11 -16.58 17.06
N LEU A 47 -7.22 -17.29 16.95
CA LEU A 47 -8.14 -17.17 15.82
C LEU A 47 -8.80 -15.79 15.77
N VAL A 48 -9.24 -15.25 16.91
CA VAL A 48 -9.85 -13.91 17.01
C VAL A 48 -8.82 -12.83 16.71
N LEU A 49 -7.61 -12.95 17.25
CA LEU A 49 -6.50 -12.01 16.99
C LEU A 49 -6.12 -12.02 15.49
N SER A 50 -5.99 -13.19 14.89
CA SER A 50 -5.71 -13.34 13.46
C SER A 50 -6.82 -12.74 12.59
N ARG A 51 -8.08 -12.92 12.96
CA ARG A 51 -9.23 -12.32 12.26
C ARG A 51 -9.23 -10.80 12.36
N SER A 52 -9.00 -10.26 13.56
CA SER A 52 -8.92 -8.82 13.80
C SER A 52 -7.78 -8.17 13.00
N LEU A 53 -6.60 -8.78 12.99
CA LEU A 53 -5.45 -8.30 12.22
C LEU A 53 -5.70 -8.34 10.71
N LYS A 54 -6.36 -9.37 10.19
CA LYS A 54 -6.76 -9.45 8.77
C LYS A 54 -7.73 -8.33 8.41
N PHE A 55 -8.70 -8.04 9.28
CA PHE A 55 -9.67 -6.96 9.07
C PHE A 55 -9.00 -5.59 9.10
N THR A 56 -8.13 -5.33 10.06
CA THR A 56 -7.32 -4.10 10.15
C THR A 56 -6.47 -3.90 8.89
N LYS A 57 -5.88 -4.97 8.36
CA LYS A 57 -5.09 -4.92 7.12
C LYS A 57 -5.92 -4.49 5.91
N ILE A 58 -7.16 -4.95 5.81
CA ILE A 58 -8.08 -4.57 4.72
C ILE A 58 -8.47 -3.09 4.83
N ILE A 59 -8.85 -2.64 6.04
CA ILE A 59 -9.22 -1.24 6.30
C ILE A 59 -8.04 -0.32 5.98
N LEU A 60 -6.85 -0.67 6.45
CA LEU A 60 -5.64 0.11 6.21
C LEU A 60 -5.26 0.18 4.74
N LYS A 61 -5.44 -0.93 4.01
CA LYS A 61 -5.23 -0.97 2.55
C LYS A 61 -6.20 -0.04 1.83
N PHE A 62 -7.48 -0.08 2.19
CA PHE A 62 -8.51 0.79 1.62
C PHE A 62 -8.21 2.27 1.91
N PHE A 63 -7.88 2.59 3.16
CA PHE A 63 -7.48 3.94 3.56
C PHE A 63 -6.30 4.46 2.73
N LEU A 64 -5.25 3.67 2.54
CA LEU A 64 -4.08 4.08 1.76
C LEU A 64 -4.42 4.31 0.28
N ILE A 65 -5.35 3.55 -0.29
CA ILE A 65 -5.81 3.78 -1.66
C ILE A 65 -6.52 5.12 -1.78
N VAL A 66 -7.48 5.40 -0.88
CA VAL A 66 -8.21 6.68 -0.85
C VAL A 66 -7.24 7.84 -0.62
N TRP A 67 -6.28 7.66 0.30
CA TRP A 67 -5.25 8.65 0.59
C TRP A 67 -4.34 8.93 -0.61
N PHE A 68 -3.98 7.90 -1.35
CA PHE A 68 -3.22 8.03 -2.60
C PHE A 68 -4.01 8.80 -3.66
N CYS A 69 -5.32 8.55 -3.81
CA CYS A 69 -6.18 9.31 -4.72
C CYS A 69 -6.24 10.80 -4.34
N LEU A 70 -6.38 11.11 -3.05
CA LEU A 70 -6.34 12.49 -2.55
C LEU A 70 -5.01 13.18 -2.84
N GLY A 71 -3.90 12.47 -2.65
CA GLY A 71 -2.57 12.98 -2.97
C GLY A 71 -2.40 13.34 -4.46
N ASN A 72 -2.96 12.52 -5.35
CA ASN A 72 -2.98 12.81 -6.78
C ASN A 72 -3.80 14.09 -7.07
N VAL A 73 -5.00 14.20 -6.52
CA VAL A 73 -5.86 15.39 -6.71
C VAL A 73 -5.13 16.65 -6.23
N TRP A 74 -4.47 16.60 -5.08
CA TRP A 74 -3.72 17.75 -4.55
C TRP A 74 -2.50 18.09 -5.40
N LEU A 75 -1.73 17.09 -5.85
CA LEU A 75 -0.57 17.31 -6.71
C LEU A 75 -0.97 17.93 -8.05
N PHE A 76 -1.98 17.37 -8.73
CA PHE A 76 -2.44 17.86 -10.02
C PHE A 76 -3.16 19.21 -9.92
N SER A 77 -3.76 19.53 -8.78
CA SER A 77 -4.32 20.86 -8.51
C SER A 77 -3.25 21.96 -8.47
N ILE A 78 -1.98 21.59 -8.20
CA ILE A 78 -0.85 22.51 -8.09
C ILE A 78 0.08 22.37 -9.31
N TRP A 79 -0.42 21.96 -10.47
CA TRP A 79 0.40 21.57 -11.64
C TRP A 79 1.42 22.61 -12.11
N ILE A 80 1.33 23.86 -11.73
CA ILE A 80 2.37 24.87 -11.96
C ILE A 80 2.57 25.61 -10.62
N PRO A 81 3.38 25.05 -9.68
CA PRO A 81 3.56 25.68 -8.38
C PRO A 81 4.36 26.98 -8.51
N ASN A 82 3.88 28.04 -7.87
CA ASN A 82 4.65 29.23 -7.67
C ASN A 82 5.72 28.97 -6.61
N PHE A 83 6.97 28.86 -7.03
CA PHE A 83 8.13 28.66 -6.14
C PHE A 83 8.63 29.98 -5.51
N SER A 84 8.20 31.13 -6.02
CA SER A 84 8.49 32.42 -5.43
C SER A 84 7.44 32.76 -4.38
N GLN A 85 7.87 33.08 -3.18
CA GLN A 85 7.00 33.54 -2.10
C GLN A 85 6.47 34.94 -2.42
N PRO A 86 5.18 35.11 -2.78
CA PRO A 86 4.62 36.43 -3.02
C PRO A 86 4.47 37.14 -1.68
N LEU A 87 4.91 38.39 -1.60
CA LEU A 87 4.87 39.20 -0.39
C LEU A 87 3.44 39.42 0.15
N HIS A 88 2.40 39.25 -0.70
CA HIS A 88 1.02 39.54 -0.37
C HIS A 88 0.18 38.32 -0.01
N GLU A 89 0.58 37.12 -0.37
CA GLU A 89 -0.16 35.87 -0.10
C GLU A 89 0.77 34.74 0.31
N PRO A 90 1.19 34.67 1.58
CA PRO A 90 2.10 33.63 2.07
C PRO A 90 1.50 32.21 2.06
N SER A 91 0.18 32.07 1.86
CA SER A 91 -0.54 30.79 1.82
C SER A 91 -0.43 30.06 0.47
N ASN A 92 -0.06 30.74 -0.61
CA ASN A 92 0.00 30.20 -1.97
C ASN A 92 1.41 29.79 -2.41
N TRP A 93 2.30 29.58 -1.45
CA TRP A 93 3.67 29.15 -1.69
C TRP A 93 3.86 27.66 -1.43
N CYS A 94 4.55 26.98 -2.35
CA CYS A 94 4.92 25.59 -2.19
C CYS A 94 6.45 25.46 -2.15
N HIS A 95 6.96 24.80 -1.12
CA HIS A 95 8.41 24.56 -1.02
C HIS A 95 8.85 23.61 -2.15
N PRO A 96 9.82 23.98 -3.00
CA PRO A 96 10.19 23.22 -4.19
C PRO A 96 10.61 21.76 -3.87
N VAL A 97 11.36 21.57 -2.80
CA VAL A 97 11.82 20.24 -2.37
C VAL A 97 10.63 19.34 -2.03
N LEU A 98 9.62 19.88 -1.32
CA LEU A 98 8.44 19.13 -0.92
C LEU A 98 7.59 18.72 -2.13
N PHE A 99 7.43 19.62 -3.09
CA PHE A 99 6.72 19.35 -4.34
C PHE A 99 7.41 18.26 -5.14
N TRP A 100 8.70 18.38 -5.39
CA TRP A 100 9.45 17.39 -6.15
C TRP A 100 9.50 16.04 -5.47
N PHE A 101 9.65 16.01 -4.15
CA PHE A 101 9.61 14.77 -3.39
C PHE A 101 8.26 14.05 -3.53
N THR A 102 7.15 14.78 -3.39
CA THR A 102 5.80 14.21 -3.54
C THR A 102 5.56 13.74 -4.98
N PHE A 103 6.02 14.50 -5.96
CA PHE A 103 5.91 14.14 -7.38
C PHE A 103 6.65 12.82 -7.67
N TYR A 104 7.90 12.69 -7.26
CA TYR A 104 8.67 11.47 -7.45
C TYR A 104 8.08 10.28 -6.70
N GLN A 105 7.58 10.49 -5.49
CA GLN A 105 6.90 9.44 -4.72
C GLN A 105 5.68 8.90 -5.45
N ILE A 106 4.84 9.77 -5.99
CA ILE A 106 3.65 9.38 -6.75
C ILE A 106 4.05 8.68 -8.05
N LEU A 107 5.03 9.21 -8.78
CA LEU A 107 5.56 8.59 -10.00
C LEU A 107 6.11 7.18 -9.73
N PHE A 108 6.88 7.01 -8.67
CA PHE A 108 7.41 5.71 -8.25
C PHE A 108 6.29 4.73 -7.89
N THR A 109 5.24 5.19 -7.23
CA THR A 109 4.07 4.36 -6.92
C THR A 109 3.34 3.89 -8.18
N TYR A 110 3.18 4.74 -9.19
CA TYR A 110 2.64 4.34 -10.49
C TYR A 110 3.51 3.32 -11.21
N ALA A 111 4.82 3.51 -11.23
CA ALA A 111 5.76 2.56 -11.83
C ALA A 111 5.66 1.18 -11.15
N PHE A 112 5.56 1.15 -9.83
CA PHE A 112 5.38 -0.09 -9.07
C PHE A 112 4.04 -0.77 -9.36
N LEU A 113 2.94 -0.01 -9.42
CA LEU A 113 1.62 -0.54 -9.80
C LEU A 113 1.62 -1.12 -11.21
N PHE A 114 2.27 -0.43 -12.15
CA PHE A 114 2.41 -0.92 -13.52
C PHE A 114 3.19 -2.24 -13.59
N GLN A 115 4.28 -2.34 -12.85
CA GLN A 115 5.07 -3.57 -12.73
C GLN A 115 4.25 -4.73 -12.13
N LEU A 116 3.43 -4.46 -11.12
CA LEU A 116 2.51 -5.46 -10.56
C LEU A 116 1.47 -5.93 -11.58
N LEU A 117 0.91 -5.03 -12.39
CA LEU A 117 -0.04 -5.39 -13.45
C LEU A 117 0.59 -6.31 -14.49
N ILE A 118 1.83 -6.03 -14.90
CA ILE A 118 2.58 -6.91 -15.81
C ILE A 118 2.77 -8.29 -15.18
N LEU A 119 3.20 -8.36 -13.92
CA LEU A 119 3.41 -9.63 -13.22
C LEU A 119 2.12 -10.45 -13.15
N VAL A 120 1.02 -9.82 -12.78
CA VAL A 120 -0.31 -10.47 -12.74
C VAL A 120 -0.71 -10.94 -14.13
N GLY A 121 -0.47 -10.14 -15.17
CA GLY A 121 -0.73 -10.53 -16.56
C GLY A 121 0.06 -11.78 -16.98
N PHE A 122 1.33 -11.88 -16.62
CA PHE A 122 2.13 -13.09 -16.86
C PHE A 122 1.60 -14.31 -16.13
N LEU A 123 1.21 -14.17 -14.86
CA LEU A 123 0.63 -15.27 -14.09
C LEU A 123 -0.69 -15.76 -14.68
N PHE A 124 -1.54 -14.85 -15.15
CA PHE A 124 -2.76 -15.21 -15.85
C PHE A 124 -2.46 -15.92 -17.18
N TYR A 125 -1.49 -15.43 -17.93
CA TYR A 125 -1.09 -16.07 -19.19
C TYR A 125 -0.59 -17.50 -18.96
N ASP A 126 0.29 -17.73 -18.00
CA ASP A 126 0.79 -19.06 -17.64
C ASP A 126 -0.32 -19.99 -17.18
N TYR A 127 -1.27 -19.45 -16.40
CA TYR A 127 -2.43 -20.21 -15.95
C TYR A 127 -3.31 -20.66 -17.12
N TYR A 128 -3.61 -19.78 -18.07
CA TYR A 128 -4.41 -20.11 -19.25
C TYR A 128 -3.68 -21.06 -20.20
N CYS A 129 -2.40 -20.86 -20.44
CA CYS A 129 -1.58 -21.77 -21.26
C CYS A 129 -1.50 -23.17 -20.63
N GLY A 130 -1.33 -23.27 -19.32
CA GLY A 130 -1.34 -24.54 -18.59
C GLY A 130 -2.65 -25.28 -18.74
N LEU A 131 -3.79 -24.58 -18.61
CA LEU A 131 -5.13 -25.16 -18.80
C LEU A 131 -5.38 -25.62 -20.24
N CYS A 132 -4.88 -24.89 -21.24
CA CYS A 132 -4.97 -25.29 -22.64
C CYS A 132 -4.15 -26.55 -22.93
N SER A 133 -2.97 -26.66 -22.34
CA SER A 133 -2.07 -27.83 -22.50
C SER A 133 -2.69 -29.10 -21.90
N GLU A 134 -3.33 -29.00 -20.74
CA GLU A 134 -3.95 -30.15 -20.05
C GLU A 134 -5.22 -30.65 -20.75
N LYS A 135 -5.95 -29.77 -21.46
CA LYS A 135 -7.17 -30.15 -22.19
C LYS A 135 -6.92 -30.57 -23.66
N GLY A 136 -5.67 -30.63 -24.11
CA GLY A 136 -5.33 -31.02 -25.49
C GLY A 136 -5.88 -30.06 -26.55
N ALA A 137 -6.30 -28.86 -26.16
CA ALA A 137 -6.71 -27.80 -27.09
C ALA A 137 -5.48 -27.12 -27.66
N ILE A 138 -5.31 -27.21 -28.97
CA ILE A 138 -4.27 -26.47 -29.71
C ILE A 138 -4.64 -24.99 -29.64
N CYS A 139 -3.81 -24.18 -29.00
CA CYS A 139 -3.90 -22.72 -29.06
C CYS A 139 -3.33 -22.23 -30.38
#